data_2b6bca0d32cfb53f81cf1c9752f24b4b
#
_entry.id   2b6bca0d32cfb53f81cf1c9752f24b4b
#
_cell.length_a   1.000
_cell.length_b   1.000
_cell.length_c   1.000
_cell.angle_alpha   90.00
_cell.angle_beta   90.00
_cell.angle_gamma   90.00
#
_symmetry.space_group_name_H-M   'P 1'
#
loop_
_entity.id
_entity.type
_entity.pdbx_description
1 polymer ?
#
loop_
_entity_poly.entity_id
_entity_poly.type
_entity_poly.pdbx_seq_one_letter_code
_entity_poly.pdbx_strand_id
1 'polypeptide(L)'
;ALAMEASGLSMAMGAFVAGVMLSESAFRHQLEADIEPFRGLLLGLFFMGVGMSLDLTLVFHNALWLLGIVCLYIIGKALAVYTVARITKLDRKESVGRMTIMAHGGEFAFVLFSAATTAGVMTKDQNATFTAAVIISMLFSPLIGLLMRKINQRKSANQEEKVDTSDLD
;
A
#
# COMPACT_ATOMS: atom_id res chain seq x y z
N ALA A 1 5.87 17.46 -14.69
CA ALA A 1 4.49 17.57 -14.27
C ALA A 1 3.71 18.50 -15.19
N LEU A 2 4.06 19.81 -15.31
CA LEU A 2 3.34 20.81 -16.13
C LEU A 2 3.23 20.43 -17.62
N ALA A 3 4.27 19.87 -18.22
CA ALA A 3 4.23 19.43 -19.62
C ALA A 3 3.22 18.31 -19.85
N MET A 4 3.05 17.42 -18.87
CA MET A 4 2.06 16.34 -18.93
C MET A 4 0.64 16.86 -18.77
N GLU A 5 0.44 17.86 -17.91
CA GLU A 5 -0.84 18.55 -17.77
C GLU A 5 -1.25 19.25 -19.06
N ALA A 6 -0.33 19.93 -19.73
CA ALA A 6 -0.57 20.54 -21.03
C ALA A 6 -0.95 19.51 -22.12
N SER A 7 -0.56 18.26 -21.95
CA SER A 7 -0.91 17.14 -22.83
C SER A 7 -2.21 16.42 -22.41
N GLY A 8 -2.95 16.94 -21.41
CA GLY A 8 -4.19 16.34 -20.92
C GLY A 8 -3.99 15.18 -19.93
N LEU A 9 -2.77 14.95 -19.45
CA LEU A 9 -2.44 13.95 -18.45
C LEU A 9 -2.32 14.61 -17.05
N SER A 10 -2.50 13.82 -15.99
CA SER A 10 -2.41 14.35 -14.63
C SER A 10 -0.98 14.77 -14.26
N MET A 11 -0.84 15.84 -13.46
CA MET A 11 0.46 16.27 -12.90
C MET A 11 1.13 15.17 -12.09
N ALA A 12 0.34 14.37 -11.38
CA ALA A 12 0.85 13.24 -10.59
C ALA A 12 1.47 12.14 -11.47
N MET A 13 0.86 11.85 -12.63
CA MET A 13 1.45 10.96 -13.62
C MET A 13 2.77 11.50 -14.15
N GLY A 14 2.83 12.82 -14.40
CA GLY A 14 4.06 13.48 -14.84
C GLY A 14 5.18 13.43 -13.80
N ALA A 15 4.85 13.59 -12.52
CA ALA A 15 5.82 13.45 -11.43
C ALA A 15 6.34 12.00 -11.31
N PHE A 16 5.46 11.03 -11.47
CA PHE A 16 5.84 9.60 -11.48
C PHE A 16 6.79 9.27 -12.61
N VAL A 17 6.47 9.67 -13.84
CA VAL A 17 7.34 9.43 -15.02
C VAL A 17 8.70 10.10 -14.82
N ALA A 18 8.75 11.34 -14.31
CA ALA A 18 9.99 12.02 -13.99
C ALA A 18 10.82 11.24 -12.94
N GLY A 19 10.18 10.71 -11.90
CA GLY A 19 10.85 9.87 -10.90
C GLY A 19 11.44 8.59 -11.49
N VAL A 20 10.70 7.91 -12.38
CA VAL A 20 11.19 6.73 -13.10
C VAL A 20 12.41 7.06 -13.95
N MET A 21 12.36 8.16 -14.71
CA MET A 21 13.51 8.59 -15.53
C MET A 21 14.74 8.95 -14.67
N LEU A 22 14.54 9.59 -13.53
CA LEU A 22 15.62 9.97 -12.61
C LEU A 22 16.20 8.76 -11.85
N SER A 23 15.44 7.67 -11.72
CA SER A 23 15.92 6.45 -11.02
C SER A 23 17.11 5.78 -11.69
N GLU A 24 17.31 5.99 -12.98
CA GLU A 24 18.46 5.50 -13.75
C GLU A 24 19.61 6.51 -13.82
N SER A 25 19.44 7.71 -13.24
CA SER A 25 20.47 8.76 -13.21
C SER A 25 21.65 8.39 -12.31
N ALA A 26 22.86 8.79 -12.70
CA ALA A 26 24.04 8.70 -11.84
C ALA A 26 23.90 9.48 -10.52
N PHE A 27 23.02 10.50 -10.48
CA PHE A 27 22.75 11.34 -9.32
C PHE A 27 21.57 10.84 -8.46
N ARG A 28 21.03 9.65 -8.73
CA ARG A 28 19.83 9.13 -8.04
C ARG A 28 19.94 9.17 -6.52
N HIS A 29 21.09 8.79 -5.97
CA HIS A 29 21.32 8.75 -4.51
C HIS A 29 21.35 10.13 -3.88
N GLN A 30 21.89 11.13 -4.59
CA GLN A 30 21.88 12.51 -4.12
C GLN A 30 20.46 13.08 -4.16
N LEU A 31 19.74 12.87 -5.25
CA LEU A 31 18.34 13.26 -5.37
C LEU A 31 17.44 12.61 -4.29
N GLU A 32 17.68 11.34 -4.01
CA GLU A 32 16.97 10.61 -2.94
C GLU A 32 17.27 11.24 -1.57
N ALA A 33 18.53 11.52 -1.26
CA ALA A 33 18.93 12.16 -0.01
C ALA A 33 18.36 13.58 0.14
N ASP A 34 18.28 14.35 -0.95
CA ASP A 34 17.72 15.71 -0.96
C ASP A 34 16.18 15.71 -0.75
N ILE A 35 15.49 14.67 -1.22
CA ILE A 35 14.03 14.55 -1.11
C ILE A 35 13.61 13.93 0.24
N GLU A 36 14.42 13.05 0.81
CA GLU A 36 14.11 12.27 2.02
C GLU A 36 13.56 13.12 3.19
N PRO A 37 14.12 14.32 3.53
CA PRO A 37 13.60 15.15 4.61
C PRO A 37 12.17 15.64 4.38
N PHE A 38 11.80 15.86 3.11
CA PHE A 38 10.48 16.37 2.71
C PHE A 38 9.44 15.26 2.51
N ARG A 39 9.89 14.02 2.24
CA ARG A 39 9.02 12.90 1.92
C ARG A 39 7.94 12.65 2.96
N GLY A 40 8.31 12.63 4.25
CA GLY A 40 7.36 12.40 5.33
C GLY A 40 6.33 13.51 5.47
N LEU A 41 6.76 14.77 5.32
CA LEU A 41 5.88 15.94 5.39
C LEU A 41 4.92 15.98 4.21
N LEU A 42 5.42 15.79 2.99
CA LEU A 42 4.61 15.78 1.78
C LEU A 42 3.62 14.62 1.76
N LEU A 43 4.04 13.45 2.24
CA LEU A 43 3.17 12.29 2.38
C LEU A 43 2.05 12.55 3.40
N GLY A 44 2.37 13.20 4.53
CA GLY A 44 1.38 13.60 5.52
C GLY A 44 0.35 14.59 4.97
N LEU A 45 0.80 15.61 4.23
CA LEU A 45 -0.09 16.56 3.55
C LEU A 45 -0.96 15.87 2.49
N PHE A 46 -0.39 14.95 1.74
CA PHE A 46 -1.13 14.15 0.76
C PHE A 46 -2.24 13.33 1.43
N PHE A 47 -1.95 12.58 2.50
CA PHE A 47 -2.97 11.82 3.22
C PHE A 47 -4.03 12.70 3.88
N MET A 48 -3.66 13.90 4.34
CA MET A 48 -4.62 14.88 4.85
C MET A 48 -5.57 15.34 3.74
N GLY A 49 -5.05 15.69 2.56
CA GLY A 49 -5.86 16.10 1.42
C GLY A 49 -6.80 14.97 0.93
N VAL A 50 -6.27 13.76 0.80
CA VAL A 50 -7.07 12.58 0.41
C VAL A 50 -8.11 12.24 1.48
N GLY A 51 -7.76 12.33 2.77
CA GLY A 51 -8.69 12.12 3.87
C GLY A 51 -9.83 13.13 3.89
N MET A 52 -9.56 14.41 3.60
CA MET A 52 -10.58 15.45 3.49
C MET A 52 -11.48 15.28 2.26
N SER A 53 -11.02 14.65 1.21
CA SER A 53 -11.82 14.35 0.01
C SER A 53 -12.73 13.13 0.19
N LEU A 54 -12.58 12.40 1.28
CA LEU A 54 -13.36 11.21 1.56
C LEU A 54 -14.80 11.59 1.95
N ASP A 55 -15.78 11.10 1.20
CA ASP A 55 -17.18 11.23 1.56
C ASP A 55 -17.53 10.25 2.69
N LEU A 56 -17.55 10.78 3.93
CA LEU A 56 -17.88 9.98 5.11
C LEU A 56 -19.31 9.45 5.06
N THR A 57 -20.23 10.18 4.44
CA THR A 57 -21.63 9.74 4.31
C THR A 57 -21.70 8.48 3.45
N LEU A 58 -20.98 8.47 2.33
CA LEU A 58 -20.86 7.31 1.46
C LEU A 58 -20.24 6.10 2.20
N VAL A 59 -19.19 6.35 2.99
CA VAL A 59 -18.51 5.32 3.80
C VAL A 59 -19.46 4.69 4.81
N PHE A 60 -20.19 5.51 5.57
CA PHE A 60 -21.10 5.01 6.61
C PHE A 60 -22.36 4.33 6.01
N HIS A 61 -22.89 4.86 4.93
CA HIS A 61 -24.10 4.31 4.29
C HIS A 61 -23.82 2.95 3.62
N ASN A 62 -22.61 2.76 3.09
CA ASN A 62 -22.19 1.54 2.40
C ASN A 62 -21.12 0.76 3.16
N ALA A 63 -21.03 0.91 4.48
CA ALA A 63 -19.92 0.37 5.28
C ALA A 63 -19.70 -1.14 5.07
N LEU A 64 -20.77 -1.93 5.02
CA LEU A 64 -20.69 -3.39 4.84
C LEU A 64 -20.17 -3.77 3.44
N TRP A 65 -20.64 -3.08 2.41
CA TRP A 65 -20.19 -3.26 1.03
C TRP A 65 -18.71 -2.84 0.89
N LEU A 66 -18.37 -1.71 1.46
CA LEU A 66 -17.00 -1.20 1.44
C LEU A 66 -16.02 -2.13 2.19
N LEU A 67 -16.44 -2.67 3.33
CA LEU A 67 -15.66 -3.67 4.09
C LEU A 67 -15.44 -4.93 3.23
N GLY A 68 -16.45 -5.39 2.50
CA GLY A 68 -16.31 -6.50 1.57
C GLY A 68 -15.27 -6.24 0.47
N ILE A 69 -15.29 -5.05 -0.14
CA ILE A 69 -14.30 -4.63 -1.15
C ILE A 69 -12.90 -4.57 -0.54
N VAL A 70 -12.74 -3.98 0.65
CA VAL A 70 -11.45 -3.88 1.36
C VAL A 70 -10.91 -5.28 1.66
N CYS A 71 -11.71 -6.18 2.19
CA CYS A 71 -11.31 -7.55 2.47
C CYS A 71 -10.89 -8.28 1.18
N LEU A 72 -11.70 -8.20 0.13
CA LEU A 72 -11.39 -8.82 -1.16
C LEU A 72 -10.09 -8.27 -1.75
N TYR A 73 -9.89 -6.95 -1.68
CA TYR A 73 -8.68 -6.28 -2.14
C TYR A 73 -7.44 -6.75 -1.38
N ILE A 74 -7.49 -6.76 -0.03
CA ILE A 74 -6.36 -7.18 0.81
C ILE A 74 -6.03 -8.66 0.56
N ILE A 75 -7.04 -9.52 0.52
CA ILE A 75 -6.86 -10.95 0.27
C ILE A 75 -6.30 -11.20 -1.13
N GLY A 76 -6.85 -10.57 -2.15
CA GLY A 76 -6.39 -10.70 -3.53
C GLY A 76 -4.94 -10.24 -3.69
N LYS A 77 -4.58 -9.10 -3.09
CA LYS A 77 -3.21 -8.58 -3.11
C LYS A 77 -2.25 -9.45 -2.31
N ALA A 78 -2.65 -9.91 -1.14
CA ALA A 78 -1.86 -10.84 -0.32
C ALA A 78 -1.55 -12.14 -1.07
N LEU A 79 -2.57 -12.71 -1.73
CA LEU A 79 -2.42 -13.92 -2.54
C LEU A 79 -1.50 -13.68 -3.75
N ALA A 80 -1.64 -12.56 -4.44
CA ALA A 80 -0.77 -12.19 -5.55
C ALA A 80 0.69 -12.06 -5.12
N VAL A 81 0.96 -11.32 -4.03
CA VAL A 81 2.33 -11.15 -3.48
C VAL A 81 2.90 -12.51 -3.05
N TYR A 82 2.11 -13.33 -2.35
CA TYR A 82 2.53 -14.66 -1.94
C TYR A 82 2.88 -15.55 -3.15
N THR A 83 2.03 -15.55 -4.17
CA THR A 83 2.24 -16.33 -5.40
C THR A 83 3.52 -15.91 -6.11
N VAL A 84 3.73 -14.61 -6.30
CA VAL A 84 4.97 -14.07 -6.90
C VAL A 84 6.19 -14.47 -6.08
N ALA A 85 6.14 -14.32 -4.76
CA ALA A 85 7.24 -14.72 -3.87
C ALA A 85 7.56 -16.21 -3.96
N ARG A 86 6.54 -17.07 -4.14
CA ARG A 86 6.74 -18.52 -4.32
C ARG A 86 7.30 -18.88 -5.69
N ILE A 87 6.88 -18.19 -6.75
CA ILE A 87 7.41 -18.35 -8.10
C ILE A 87 8.89 -17.94 -8.15
N THR A 88 9.30 -16.90 -7.42
CA THR A 88 10.69 -16.45 -7.29
C THR A 88 11.53 -17.34 -6.34
N LYS A 89 11.01 -18.50 -5.94
CA LYS A 89 11.67 -19.51 -5.09
C LYS A 89 12.06 -18.99 -3.69
N LEU A 90 11.40 -17.95 -3.19
CA LEU A 90 11.57 -17.54 -1.80
C LEU A 90 11.06 -18.62 -0.83
N ASP A 91 11.71 -18.71 0.33
CA ASP A 91 11.24 -19.59 1.39
C ASP A 91 9.84 -19.20 1.88
N ARG A 92 9.12 -20.18 2.43
CA ARG A 92 7.74 -19.99 2.88
C ARG A 92 7.62 -18.90 3.94
N LYS A 93 8.58 -18.83 4.86
CA LYS A 93 8.62 -17.83 5.94
C LYS A 93 8.80 -16.41 5.39
N GLU A 94 9.71 -16.25 4.43
CA GLU A 94 9.94 -14.96 3.74
C GLU A 94 8.75 -14.56 2.88
N SER A 95 8.13 -15.52 2.17
CA SER A 95 6.94 -15.26 1.34
C SER A 95 5.78 -14.72 2.17
N VAL A 96 5.52 -15.30 3.35
CA VAL A 96 4.51 -14.81 4.30
C VAL A 96 4.89 -13.44 4.87
N GLY A 97 6.16 -13.22 5.19
CA GLY A 97 6.64 -11.91 5.65
C GLY A 97 6.40 -10.80 4.62
N ARG A 98 6.78 -11.03 3.36
CA ARG A 98 6.56 -10.07 2.26
C ARG A 98 5.07 -9.84 1.98
N MET A 99 4.27 -10.92 1.98
CA MET A 99 2.82 -10.82 1.85
C MET A 99 2.24 -9.87 2.91
N THR A 100 2.62 -10.02 4.17
CA THR A 100 2.11 -9.21 5.28
C THR A 100 2.45 -7.72 5.12
N ILE A 101 3.67 -7.42 4.69
CA ILE A 101 4.15 -6.03 4.52
C ILE A 101 3.52 -5.37 3.29
N MET A 102 3.26 -6.12 2.21
CA MET A 102 2.84 -5.57 0.93
C MET A 102 1.35 -5.75 0.62
N ALA A 103 0.58 -6.39 1.51
CA ALA A 103 -0.85 -6.69 1.26
C ALA A 103 -1.76 -5.45 1.30
N HIS A 104 -1.33 -4.37 1.99
CA HIS A 104 -2.12 -3.14 2.06
C HIS A 104 -2.09 -2.35 0.75
N GLY A 105 -3.01 -1.40 0.60
CA GLY A 105 -3.07 -0.49 -0.53
C GLY A 105 -1.80 0.32 -0.69
N GLY A 106 -1.42 0.63 -1.93
CA GLY A 106 -0.34 1.54 -2.23
C GLY A 106 -0.88 2.91 -2.64
N GLU A 107 -0.13 3.97 -2.33
CA GLU A 107 -0.47 5.36 -2.68
C GLU A 107 -0.62 5.59 -4.19
N PHE A 108 0.01 4.77 -5.01
CA PHE A 108 -0.13 4.83 -6.47
C PHE A 108 -1.56 4.55 -6.97
N ALA A 109 -2.38 3.86 -6.19
CA ALA A 109 -3.78 3.61 -6.54
C ALA A 109 -4.53 4.92 -6.81
N PHE A 110 -4.27 5.98 -6.02
CA PHE A 110 -4.93 7.28 -6.21
C PHE A 110 -4.58 7.94 -7.54
N VAL A 111 -3.31 7.84 -7.95
CA VAL A 111 -2.84 8.35 -9.25
C VAL A 111 -3.53 7.59 -10.40
N LEU A 112 -3.61 6.27 -10.29
CA LEU A 112 -4.26 5.43 -11.30
C LEU A 112 -5.76 5.68 -11.38
N PHE A 113 -6.46 5.82 -10.24
CA PHE A 113 -7.89 6.10 -10.22
C PHE A 113 -8.21 7.48 -10.77
N SER A 114 -7.38 8.48 -10.44
CA SER A 114 -7.49 9.83 -11.02
C SER A 114 -7.31 9.79 -12.54
N ALA A 115 -6.28 9.12 -13.04
CA ALA A 115 -6.02 8.97 -14.46
C ALA A 115 -7.16 8.20 -15.17
N ALA A 116 -7.66 7.10 -14.58
CA ALA A 116 -8.76 6.33 -15.12
C ALA A 116 -10.07 7.14 -15.18
N THR A 117 -10.31 7.99 -14.18
CA THR A 117 -11.47 8.89 -14.17
C THR A 117 -11.35 9.96 -15.26
N THR A 118 -10.18 10.55 -15.43
CA THR A 118 -9.90 11.54 -16.49
C THR A 118 -10.04 10.93 -17.88
N ALA A 119 -9.61 9.69 -18.05
CA ALA A 119 -9.73 8.94 -19.30
C ALA A 119 -11.16 8.40 -19.57
N GLY A 120 -12.13 8.62 -18.65
CA GLY A 120 -13.49 8.14 -18.80
C GLY A 120 -13.67 6.62 -18.62
N VAL A 121 -12.65 5.92 -18.16
CA VAL A 121 -12.68 4.46 -17.89
C VAL A 121 -13.38 4.17 -16.56
N MET A 122 -13.36 5.13 -15.62
CA MET A 122 -13.94 5.01 -14.29
C MET A 122 -14.87 6.20 -14.02
N THR A 123 -16.01 5.94 -13.39
CA THR A 123 -16.92 7.01 -12.94
C THR A 123 -16.39 7.67 -11.66
N LYS A 124 -16.87 8.89 -11.37
CA LYS A 124 -16.50 9.60 -10.11
C LYS A 124 -16.89 8.80 -8.87
N ASP A 125 -18.05 8.15 -8.88
CA ASP A 125 -18.54 7.34 -7.75
C ASP A 125 -17.69 6.08 -7.53
N GLN A 126 -17.29 5.43 -8.63
CA GLN A 126 -16.33 4.31 -8.55
C GLN A 126 -14.98 4.76 -7.99
N ASN A 127 -14.47 5.89 -8.47
CA ASN A 127 -13.23 6.47 -7.94
C ASN A 127 -13.34 6.75 -6.44
N ALA A 128 -14.42 7.40 -5.99
CA ALA A 128 -14.65 7.66 -4.57
C ALA A 128 -14.69 6.37 -3.74
N THR A 129 -15.38 5.35 -4.21
CA THR A 129 -15.50 4.05 -3.54
C THR A 129 -14.16 3.34 -3.43
N PHE A 130 -13.41 3.22 -4.53
CA PHE A 130 -12.11 2.55 -4.51
C PHE A 130 -11.05 3.36 -3.74
N THR A 131 -11.09 4.68 -3.82
CA THR A 131 -10.25 5.56 -3.01
C THR A 131 -10.51 5.35 -1.52
N ALA A 132 -11.78 5.30 -1.10
CA ALA A 132 -12.17 5.00 0.27
C ALA A 132 -11.64 3.61 0.71
N ALA A 133 -11.79 2.60 -0.13
CA ALA A 133 -11.29 1.25 0.15
C ALA A 133 -9.78 1.21 0.36
N VAL A 134 -9.00 1.91 -0.47
CA VAL A 134 -7.54 2.00 -0.34
C VAL A 134 -7.16 2.72 0.95
N ILE A 135 -7.78 3.86 1.27
CA ILE A 135 -7.52 4.60 2.52
C ILE A 135 -7.77 3.71 3.74
N ILE A 136 -8.93 3.04 3.77
CA ILE A 136 -9.28 2.13 4.86
C ILE A 136 -8.26 1.00 4.97
N SER A 137 -7.84 0.40 3.84
CA SER A 137 -6.81 -0.66 3.84
C SER A 137 -5.46 -0.18 4.40
N MET A 138 -5.08 1.07 4.12
CA MET A 138 -3.87 1.69 4.65
C MET A 138 -3.94 1.94 6.15
N LEU A 139 -5.10 2.36 6.67
CA LEU A 139 -5.32 2.55 8.11
C LEU A 139 -5.22 1.24 8.89
N PHE A 140 -5.63 0.12 8.29
CA PHE A 140 -5.51 -1.21 8.91
C PHE A 140 -4.10 -1.80 8.82
N SER A 141 -3.23 -1.31 7.93
CA SER A 141 -1.87 -1.83 7.73
C SER A 141 -1.02 -1.86 9.01
N PRO A 142 -0.92 -0.79 9.82
CA PRO A 142 -0.15 -0.83 11.07
C PRO A 142 -0.71 -1.84 12.08
N LEU A 143 -2.04 -1.99 12.14
CA LEU A 143 -2.71 -2.95 13.01
C LEU A 143 -2.37 -4.40 12.63
N ILE A 144 -2.38 -4.71 11.33
CA ILE A 144 -2.00 -6.02 10.81
C ILE A 144 -0.53 -6.31 11.15
N GLY A 145 0.36 -5.34 10.97
CA GLY A 145 1.77 -5.45 11.32
C GLY A 145 2.00 -5.73 12.81
N LEU A 146 1.29 -5.04 13.71
CA LEU A 146 1.36 -5.24 15.15
C LEU A 146 0.84 -6.62 15.55
N LEU A 147 -0.28 -7.07 14.97
CA LEU A 147 -0.85 -8.40 15.20
C LEU A 147 0.13 -9.51 14.80
N MET A 148 0.75 -9.38 13.63
CA MET A 148 1.71 -10.38 13.14
C MET A 148 2.99 -10.43 13.97
N ARG A 149 3.49 -9.28 14.43
CA ARG A 149 4.62 -9.24 15.38
C ARG A 149 4.27 -9.99 16.67
N LYS A 150 3.09 -9.78 17.22
CA LYS A 150 2.63 -10.44 18.46
C LYS A 150 2.48 -11.96 18.28
N ILE A 151 1.99 -12.40 17.12
CA ILE A 151 1.86 -13.83 16.78
C ILE A 151 3.24 -14.48 16.60
N ASN A 152 4.17 -13.80 15.91
CA ASN A 152 5.53 -14.32 15.71
C ASN A 152 6.32 -14.39 17.04
N GLN A 153 6.20 -13.39 17.90
CA GLN A 153 6.84 -13.41 19.22
C GLN A 153 6.32 -14.57 20.09
N ARG A 154 5.01 -14.86 20.07
CA ARG A 154 4.44 -16.00 20.78
C ARG A 154 4.94 -17.35 20.23
N LYS A 155 5.14 -17.45 18.90
CA LYS A 155 5.70 -18.67 18.30
C LYS A 155 7.16 -18.89 18.65
N SER A 156 7.97 -17.83 18.71
CA SER A 156 9.37 -17.92 19.12
C SER A 156 9.51 -18.31 20.59
N ALA A 157 8.74 -17.71 21.48
CA ALA A 157 8.73 -18.07 22.91
C ALA A 157 8.32 -19.54 23.14
N ASN A 158 7.31 -20.05 22.43
CA ASN A 158 6.91 -21.47 22.52
C ASN A 158 7.93 -22.44 21.91
N GLN A 159 8.79 -21.98 21.00
CA GLN A 159 9.88 -22.82 20.47
C GLN A 159 11.06 -22.91 21.43
N GLU A 160 11.41 -21.81 22.10
CA GLU A 160 12.45 -21.79 23.13
C GLU A 160 12.08 -22.65 24.33
N GLU A 161 10.81 -22.59 24.78
CA GLU A 161 10.31 -23.43 25.87
C GLU A 161 10.33 -24.93 25.53
N LYS A 162 10.07 -25.29 24.25
CA LYS A 162 10.14 -26.70 23.81
C LYS A 162 11.57 -27.24 23.68
N VAL A 163 12.56 -26.38 23.39
CA VAL A 163 13.97 -26.79 23.32
C VAL A 163 14.52 -27.00 24.71
N ASP A 164 14.20 -26.12 25.66
CA ASP A 164 14.66 -26.23 27.07
C ASP A 164 14.08 -27.48 27.78
N THR A 165 12.87 -27.90 27.44
CA THR A 165 12.28 -29.14 28.00
C THR A 165 12.80 -30.42 27.37
N SER A 166 13.37 -30.36 26.14
CA SER A 166 13.94 -31.55 25.47
C SER A 166 15.38 -31.85 25.87
N ASP A 167 16.07 -30.88 26.49
CA ASP A 167 17.44 -31.05 26.97
C ASP A 167 17.52 -31.56 28.46
N LEU A 168 16.35 -31.80 29.08
CA LEU A 168 16.22 -32.26 30.45
C LEU A 168 15.83 -33.75 30.57
N ASP A 169 15.57 -34.42 29.44
CA ASP A 169 15.31 -35.88 29.34
C ASP A 169 16.50 -36.61 28.72
#